data_f3d0cb6380db7fef7cd1f2d6427f3b71
#
_entry.id   f3d0cb6380db7fef7cd1f2d6427f3b71
#
_cell.length_a   1.000
_cell.length_b   1.000
_cell.length_c   1.000
_cell.angle_alpha   90.00
_cell.angle_beta   90.00
_cell.angle_gamma   90.00
#
_symmetry.space_group_name_H-M   'P 1'
#
loop_
_entity.id
_entity.type
_entity.pdbx_description
1 polymer ?
#
loop_
_entity_poly.entity_id
_entity_poly.type
_entity_poly.pdbx_seq_one_letter_code
_entity_poly.pdbx_strand_id
1 'polypeptide(L)'
;MNSTAELLDRVVSDLGRLAAADAGATLSETEKMELLQAAGHAQRLLDALILETVASIDGGPGVSGVDTFPRRFGCRNINELLQRVLRTDSHEAGRVLKTANLMHREVELTTGAPLPARWPALREALLDGTVGVSGLLAATGPIEQAGPRVGAADRLRADAELAAFARGHGATDPDDAAPPAIPDDLRVLAQVIVTYLDEDGAEPADERALRERFLTLGREKNGVVSLRGALLPDAAGQLQRLLDAYCSPKVDGPPHPGESGVMFHP
;
A
#
# COMPACT_ATOMS: atom_id res chain seq x y z
N MET A 1 36.28 -7.00 4.94
CA MET A 1 35.00 -6.42 4.39
C MET A 1 33.99 -6.47 5.53
N ASN A 2 33.49 -5.31 5.97
CA ASN A 2 32.45 -5.29 6.99
C ASN A 2 31.18 -5.90 6.40
N SER A 3 30.50 -6.77 7.13
CA SER A 3 29.22 -7.34 6.68
C SER A 3 28.14 -6.24 6.61
N THR A 4 27.13 -6.42 5.77
CA THR A 4 25.97 -5.50 5.69
C THR A 4 25.33 -5.30 7.07
N ALA A 5 25.28 -6.35 7.89
CA ALA A 5 24.76 -6.30 9.25
C ALA A 5 25.60 -5.37 10.14
N GLU A 6 26.93 -5.45 10.10
CA GLU A 6 27.82 -4.58 10.89
C GLU A 6 27.69 -3.10 10.51
N LEU A 7 27.42 -2.81 9.23
CA LEU A 7 27.15 -1.44 8.77
C LEU A 7 25.84 -0.93 9.35
N LEU A 8 24.79 -1.74 9.29
CA LEU A 8 23.48 -1.37 9.82
C LEU A 8 23.50 -1.20 11.33
N ASP A 9 24.18 -2.08 12.06
CA ASP A 9 24.35 -1.97 13.53
C ASP A 9 25.03 -0.66 13.93
N ARG A 10 26.01 -0.22 13.13
CA ARG A 10 26.66 1.08 13.33
C ARG A 10 25.68 2.24 13.15
N VAL A 11 24.90 2.24 12.06
CA VAL A 11 23.87 3.26 11.80
C VAL A 11 22.86 3.31 12.95
N VAL A 12 22.37 2.16 13.40
CA VAL A 12 21.43 2.06 14.54
C VAL A 12 22.06 2.63 15.82
N SER A 13 23.33 2.30 16.11
CA SER A 13 24.05 2.83 17.26
C SER A 13 24.21 4.35 17.19
N ASP A 14 24.54 4.90 16.01
CA ASP A 14 24.71 6.33 15.80
C ASP A 14 23.39 7.08 15.95
N LEU A 15 22.29 6.56 15.39
CA LEU A 15 20.95 7.11 15.57
C LEU A 15 20.53 7.07 17.04
N GLY A 16 20.81 5.98 17.76
CA GLY A 16 20.53 5.86 19.18
C GLY A 16 21.28 6.89 20.02
N ARG A 17 22.54 7.17 19.69
CA ARG A 17 23.35 8.22 20.35
C ARG A 17 22.77 9.63 20.09
N LEU A 18 22.37 9.90 18.85
CA LEU A 18 21.74 11.19 18.49
C LEU A 18 20.42 11.37 19.24
N ALA A 19 19.58 10.33 19.31
CA ALA A 19 18.31 10.39 20.03
C ALA A 19 18.49 10.59 21.54
N ALA A 20 19.53 9.97 22.13
CA ALA A 20 19.81 10.07 23.58
C ALA A 20 20.48 11.41 23.99
N ALA A 21 21.06 12.13 23.06
CA ALA A 21 21.82 13.36 23.33
C ALA A 21 20.95 14.59 23.61
N ASP A 22 19.60 14.48 23.57
CA ASP A 22 18.64 15.58 23.71
C ASP A 22 19.02 16.81 22.82
N ALA A 23 19.59 16.48 21.65
CA ALA A 23 20.19 17.47 20.76
C ALA A 23 19.17 18.55 20.32
N GLY A 24 17.89 18.20 20.28
CA GLY A 24 16.82 19.11 19.84
C GLY A 24 16.61 20.34 20.74
N ALA A 25 16.95 20.27 22.03
CA ALA A 25 16.70 21.34 22.99
C ALA A 25 17.67 22.54 22.83
N THR A 26 18.87 22.29 22.33
CA THR A 26 19.94 23.33 22.23
C THR A 26 20.15 23.86 20.81
N LEU A 27 19.51 23.26 19.81
CA LEU A 27 19.66 23.64 18.40
C LEU A 27 18.90 24.91 18.05
N SER A 28 19.47 25.73 17.19
CA SER A 28 18.79 26.84 16.50
C SER A 28 17.67 26.32 15.58
N GLU A 29 16.82 27.21 15.11
CA GLU A 29 15.74 26.86 14.17
C GLU A 29 16.29 26.28 12.85
N THR A 30 17.39 26.83 12.34
CA THR A 30 18.06 26.35 11.14
C THR A 30 18.61 24.94 11.33
N GLU A 31 19.32 24.69 12.43
CA GLU A 31 19.85 23.36 12.75
C GLU A 31 18.75 22.33 12.98
N LYS A 32 17.60 22.73 13.55
CA LYS A 32 16.42 21.85 13.67
C LYS A 32 15.87 21.48 12.30
N MET A 33 15.80 22.43 11.36
CA MET A 33 15.34 22.16 10.00
C MET A 33 16.30 21.21 9.29
N GLU A 34 17.60 21.43 9.37
CA GLU A 34 18.63 20.56 8.80
C GLU A 34 18.55 19.13 9.38
N LEU A 35 18.36 19.03 10.70
CA LEU A 35 18.18 17.72 11.35
C LEU A 35 16.92 16.99 10.87
N LEU A 36 15.78 17.70 10.73
CA LEU A 36 14.55 17.11 10.20
C LEU A 36 14.70 16.65 8.75
N GLN A 37 15.37 17.44 7.91
CA GLN A 37 15.65 17.05 6.52
C GLN A 37 16.54 15.81 6.44
N ALA A 38 17.62 15.76 7.24
CA ALA A 38 18.53 14.63 7.30
C ALA A 38 17.83 13.38 7.85
N ALA A 39 17.02 13.50 8.90
CA ALA A 39 16.25 12.39 9.47
C ALA A 39 15.21 11.86 8.47
N GLY A 40 14.49 12.75 7.78
CA GLY A 40 13.53 12.36 6.74
C GLY A 40 14.20 11.66 5.55
N HIS A 41 15.38 12.10 5.14
CA HIS A 41 16.17 11.42 4.11
C HIS A 41 16.64 10.03 4.58
N ALA A 42 17.17 9.93 5.79
CA ALA A 42 17.60 8.66 6.37
C ALA A 42 16.44 7.66 6.48
N GLN A 43 15.25 8.13 6.88
CA GLN A 43 14.05 7.28 6.93
C GLN A 43 13.71 6.72 5.54
N ARG A 44 13.73 7.53 4.48
CA ARG A 44 13.44 7.06 3.12
C ARG A 44 14.48 6.06 2.60
N LEU A 45 15.76 6.22 2.97
CA LEU A 45 16.80 5.24 2.66
C LEU A 45 16.59 3.91 3.41
N LEU A 46 16.13 3.95 4.66
CA LEU A 46 15.73 2.74 5.41
C LEU A 46 14.51 2.08 4.78
N ASP A 47 13.52 2.84 4.35
CA ASP A 47 12.37 2.33 3.59
C ASP A 47 12.84 1.59 2.33
N ALA A 48 13.75 2.19 1.56
CA ALA A 48 14.33 1.58 0.37
C ALA A 48 15.02 0.23 0.68
N LEU A 49 15.82 0.18 1.73
CA LEU A 49 16.49 -1.05 2.17
C LEU A 49 15.48 -2.14 2.57
N ILE A 50 14.42 -1.77 3.29
CA ILE A 50 13.35 -2.70 3.69
C ILE A 50 12.65 -3.24 2.44
N LEU A 51 12.27 -2.36 1.50
CA LEU A 51 11.57 -2.76 0.28
C LEU A 51 12.40 -3.68 -0.61
N GLU A 52 13.68 -3.39 -0.82
CA GLU A 52 14.60 -4.25 -1.57
C GLU A 52 14.78 -5.62 -0.88
N THR A 53 14.86 -5.63 0.46
CA THR A 53 14.95 -6.87 1.23
C THR A 53 13.66 -7.69 1.08
N VAL A 54 12.49 -7.07 1.22
CA VAL A 54 11.19 -7.73 1.07
C VAL A 54 11.02 -8.28 -0.35
N ALA A 55 11.37 -7.49 -1.37
CA ALA A 55 11.32 -7.90 -2.76
C ALA A 55 12.21 -9.13 -3.04
N SER A 56 13.35 -9.24 -2.36
CA SER A 56 14.25 -10.40 -2.48
C SER A 56 13.71 -11.67 -1.81
N ILE A 57 12.85 -11.55 -0.81
CA ILE A 57 12.25 -12.69 -0.11
C ILE A 57 11.14 -13.35 -0.95
N ASP A 58 10.36 -12.54 -1.66
CA ASP A 58 9.22 -13.00 -2.46
C ASP A 58 9.61 -13.46 -3.88
N GLY A 59 10.91 -13.51 -4.14
CA GLY A 59 11.54 -13.67 -5.45
C GLY A 59 11.37 -15.01 -6.14
N GLY A 60 10.15 -15.39 -6.48
CA GLY A 60 9.96 -16.36 -7.54
C GLY A 60 8.61 -17.07 -7.58
N PRO A 61 7.97 -17.15 -8.77
CA PRO A 61 6.91 -18.12 -9.03
C PRO A 61 7.53 -19.51 -9.01
N GLY A 62 7.32 -20.27 -7.93
CA GLY A 62 7.82 -21.65 -7.82
C GLY A 62 8.13 -22.11 -6.40
N VAL A 63 8.25 -21.22 -5.44
CA VAL A 63 8.38 -21.60 -4.02
C VAL A 63 6.99 -21.76 -3.40
N SER A 64 6.20 -22.65 -3.96
CA SER A 64 4.94 -23.11 -3.38
C SER A 64 5.25 -24.34 -2.54
N GLY A 65 5.31 -24.18 -1.24
CA GLY A 65 5.59 -25.31 -0.35
C GLY A 65 5.66 -24.94 1.13
N VAL A 66 5.86 -25.96 1.93
CA VAL A 66 5.94 -25.91 3.41
C VAL A 66 7.12 -25.05 3.90
N ASP A 67 8.08 -24.72 3.03
CA ASP A 67 9.39 -24.16 3.36
C ASP A 67 9.57 -22.72 2.90
N THR A 68 8.50 -21.91 2.92
CA THR A 68 8.58 -20.49 2.61
C THR A 68 9.32 -19.71 3.71
N PHE A 69 10.06 -18.65 3.30
CA PHE A 69 10.84 -17.81 4.23
C PHE A 69 10.07 -17.42 5.50
N PRO A 70 8.80 -16.90 5.45
CA PRO A 70 8.06 -16.55 6.66
C PRO A 70 7.82 -17.74 7.60
N ARG A 71 7.59 -18.95 7.07
CA ARG A 71 7.33 -20.16 7.88
C ARG A 71 8.56 -20.60 8.66
N ARG A 72 9.77 -20.39 8.15
CA ARG A 72 11.02 -20.67 8.87
C ARG A 72 11.15 -19.83 10.14
N PHE A 73 10.49 -18.66 10.17
CA PHE A 73 10.44 -17.75 11.32
C PHE A 73 9.11 -17.81 12.10
N GLY A 74 8.32 -18.89 11.91
CA GLY A 74 7.08 -19.12 12.63
C GLY A 74 5.90 -18.23 12.23
N CYS A 75 5.98 -17.58 11.06
CA CYS A 75 4.94 -16.72 10.52
C CYS A 75 4.15 -17.41 9.41
N ARG A 76 2.84 -17.15 9.32
CA ARG A 76 1.96 -17.76 8.30
C ARG A 76 2.22 -17.21 6.90
N ASN A 77 2.59 -15.95 6.81
CA ASN A 77 2.84 -15.23 5.57
C ASN A 77 3.78 -14.04 5.80
N ILE A 78 4.21 -13.40 4.70
CA ILE A 78 5.14 -12.26 4.76
C ILE A 78 4.55 -11.03 5.46
N ASN A 79 3.24 -10.79 5.36
CA ASN A 79 2.59 -9.69 6.07
C ASN A 79 2.71 -9.87 7.58
N GLU A 80 2.46 -11.07 8.13
CA GLU A 80 2.64 -11.35 9.55
C GLU A 80 4.12 -11.23 9.97
N LEU A 81 5.06 -11.67 9.13
CA LEU A 81 6.49 -11.49 9.38
C LEU A 81 6.84 -10.01 9.50
N LEU A 82 6.38 -9.18 8.56
CA LEU A 82 6.65 -7.74 8.57
C LEU A 82 6.05 -7.07 9.80
N GLN A 83 4.82 -7.42 10.21
CA GLN A 83 4.24 -6.89 11.46
C GLN A 83 5.13 -7.15 12.66
N ARG A 84 5.69 -8.36 12.78
CA ARG A 84 6.54 -8.75 13.91
C ARG A 84 7.91 -8.07 13.88
N VAL A 85 8.55 -8.02 12.71
CA VAL A 85 9.91 -7.49 12.54
C VAL A 85 9.90 -5.97 12.61
N LEU A 86 8.98 -5.31 11.91
CA LEU A 86 8.87 -3.85 11.86
C LEU A 86 8.04 -3.28 13.01
N ARG A 87 7.38 -4.14 13.81
CA ARG A 87 6.47 -3.76 14.91
C ARG A 87 5.39 -2.79 14.46
N THR A 88 4.79 -3.09 13.32
CA THR A 88 3.77 -2.27 12.67
C THR A 88 2.44 -3.04 12.58
N ASP A 89 1.37 -2.36 12.17
CA ASP A 89 0.08 -3.02 11.94
C ASP A 89 0.00 -3.74 10.59
N SER A 90 -1.09 -4.49 10.37
CA SER A 90 -1.32 -5.26 9.14
C SER A 90 -1.49 -4.37 7.90
N HIS A 91 -2.00 -3.16 8.07
CA HIS A 91 -2.22 -2.22 6.97
C HIS A 91 -0.88 -1.66 6.47
N GLU A 92 -0.02 -1.22 7.40
CA GLU A 92 1.31 -0.69 7.04
C GLU A 92 2.21 -1.81 6.48
N ALA A 93 2.20 -3.01 7.07
CA ALA A 93 2.88 -4.18 6.51
C ALA A 93 2.38 -4.50 5.09
N GLY A 94 1.08 -4.35 4.84
CA GLY A 94 0.48 -4.50 3.50
C GLY A 94 0.94 -3.43 2.52
N ARG A 95 1.12 -2.18 2.96
CA ARG A 95 1.67 -1.08 2.14
C ARG A 95 3.11 -1.36 1.74
N VAL A 96 3.94 -1.78 2.68
CA VAL A 96 5.34 -2.17 2.42
C VAL A 96 5.38 -3.31 1.39
N LEU A 97 4.60 -4.37 1.57
CA LEU A 97 4.55 -5.50 0.63
C LEU A 97 4.08 -5.06 -0.76
N LYS A 98 3.01 -4.28 -0.84
CA LYS A 98 2.52 -3.74 -2.12
C LYS A 98 3.59 -2.93 -2.85
N THR A 99 4.30 -2.07 -2.12
CA THR A 99 5.35 -1.23 -2.70
C THR A 99 6.56 -2.07 -3.14
N ALA A 100 6.98 -3.06 -2.34
CA ALA A 100 8.05 -3.98 -2.71
C ALA A 100 7.73 -4.71 -4.03
N ASN A 101 6.49 -5.17 -4.22
CA ASN A 101 6.05 -5.83 -5.45
C ASN A 101 6.06 -4.89 -6.66
N LEU A 102 5.72 -3.60 -6.48
CA LEU A 102 5.79 -2.60 -7.56
C LEU A 102 7.23 -2.31 -8.00
N MET A 103 8.18 -2.38 -7.06
CA MET A 103 9.60 -2.11 -7.30
C MET A 103 10.42 -3.35 -7.63
N HIS A 104 9.80 -4.54 -7.51
CA HIS A 104 10.45 -5.81 -7.79
C HIS A 104 10.97 -5.88 -9.24
N ARG A 105 12.15 -6.52 -9.41
CA ARG A 105 12.74 -6.82 -10.71
C ARG A 105 12.63 -8.31 -10.94
N GLU A 106 11.92 -8.69 -11.99
CA GLU A 106 11.93 -10.07 -12.45
C GLU A 106 13.33 -10.47 -12.94
N VAL A 107 13.61 -11.74 -12.90
CA VAL A 107 14.86 -12.31 -13.39
C VAL A 107 14.56 -13.10 -14.66
N GLU A 108 15.32 -12.85 -15.69
CA GLU A 108 15.21 -13.64 -16.93
C GLU A 108 15.56 -15.10 -16.67
N LEU A 109 14.65 -16.00 -17.00
CA LEU A 109 14.77 -17.43 -16.68
C LEU A 109 15.98 -18.10 -17.35
N THR A 110 16.44 -17.57 -18.50
CA THR A 110 17.52 -18.16 -19.30
C THR A 110 18.90 -17.68 -18.85
N THR A 111 19.05 -16.41 -18.56
CA THR A 111 20.36 -15.79 -18.26
C THR A 111 20.57 -15.49 -16.80
N GLY A 112 19.50 -15.48 -15.99
CA GLY A 112 19.55 -15.02 -14.62
C GLY A 112 19.74 -13.50 -14.49
N ALA A 113 19.71 -12.75 -15.60
CA ALA A 113 19.89 -11.30 -15.59
C ALA A 113 18.61 -10.61 -15.05
N PRO A 114 18.76 -9.58 -14.20
CA PRO A 114 17.60 -8.85 -13.71
C PRO A 114 16.98 -8.02 -14.85
N LEU A 115 15.67 -8.21 -15.05
CA LEU A 115 14.88 -7.40 -15.98
C LEU A 115 14.65 -5.99 -15.41
N PRO A 116 14.31 -5.00 -16.26
CA PRO A 116 13.92 -3.69 -15.79
C PRO A 116 12.73 -3.79 -14.83
N ALA A 117 12.75 -2.98 -13.77
CA ALA A 117 11.59 -2.86 -12.89
C ALA A 117 10.38 -2.31 -13.66
N ARG A 118 9.18 -2.55 -13.15
CA ARG A 118 7.94 -2.01 -13.72
C ARG A 118 7.93 -0.47 -13.71
N TRP A 119 8.60 0.15 -12.71
CA TRP A 119 8.74 1.58 -12.47
C TRP A 119 10.22 1.93 -12.26
N PRO A 120 11.06 1.92 -13.32
CA PRO A 120 12.51 2.04 -13.17
C PRO A 120 12.96 3.40 -12.62
N ALA A 121 12.39 4.52 -13.07
CA ALA A 121 12.78 5.86 -12.63
C ALA A 121 12.33 6.16 -11.19
N LEU A 122 11.12 5.76 -10.81
CA LEU A 122 10.65 5.86 -9.42
C LEU A 122 11.41 4.92 -8.48
N ARG A 123 11.87 3.75 -8.98
CA ARG A 123 12.75 2.87 -8.21
C ARG A 123 14.10 3.54 -7.93
N GLU A 124 14.68 4.24 -8.89
CA GLU A 124 15.90 5.02 -8.66
C GLU A 124 15.65 6.13 -7.63
N ALA A 125 14.53 6.85 -7.74
CA ALA A 125 14.14 7.87 -6.78
C ALA A 125 13.87 7.32 -5.37
N LEU A 126 13.48 6.05 -5.24
CA LEU A 126 13.43 5.35 -3.96
C LEU A 126 14.83 5.07 -3.42
N LEU A 127 15.73 4.54 -4.24
CA LEU A 127 17.07 4.13 -3.83
C LEU A 127 17.97 5.32 -3.46
N ASP A 128 17.74 6.48 -4.06
CA ASP A 128 18.44 7.72 -3.71
C ASP A 128 17.76 8.49 -2.54
N GLY A 129 16.66 7.96 -1.99
CA GLY A 129 15.96 8.54 -0.85
C GLY A 129 15.15 9.81 -1.19
N THR A 130 14.86 10.06 -2.47
CA THR A 130 13.97 11.16 -2.91
C THR A 130 12.53 10.86 -2.51
N VAL A 131 12.05 9.62 -2.75
CA VAL A 131 10.71 9.17 -2.39
C VAL A 131 10.75 8.03 -1.39
N GLY A 132 9.73 7.94 -0.52
CA GLY A 132 9.50 6.81 0.36
C GLY A 132 8.24 6.03 -0.05
N VAL A 133 7.82 5.06 0.78
CA VAL A 133 6.65 4.20 0.55
C VAL A 133 5.39 4.99 0.17
N SER A 134 5.09 6.07 0.90
CA SER A 134 3.89 6.88 0.66
C SER A 134 3.93 7.61 -0.69
N GLY A 135 5.08 8.15 -1.06
CA GLY A 135 5.28 8.82 -2.35
C GLY A 135 5.13 7.86 -3.52
N LEU A 136 5.74 6.67 -3.43
CA LEU A 136 5.61 5.65 -4.45
C LEU A 136 4.17 5.19 -4.66
N LEU A 137 3.44 4.91 -3.58
CA LEU A 137 2.04 4.51 -3.67
C LEU A 137 1.14 5.63 -4.21
N ALA A 138 1.46 6.88 -3.89
CA ALA A 138 0.75 8.04 -4.42
C ALA A 138 0.99 8.23 -5.92
N ALA A 139 2.25 8.13 -6.36
CA ALA A 139 2.65 8.28 -7.75
C ALA A 139 2.11 7.13 -8.64
N THR A 140 2.21 5.89 -8.18
CA THR A 140 1.84 4.72 -8.99
C THR A 140 0.35 4.38 -8.94
N GLY A 141 -0.32 4.70 -7.82
CA GLY A 141 -1.70 4.28 -7.54
C GLY A 141 -2.70 4.59 -8.65
N PRO A 142 -2.85 5.83 -9.11
CA PRO A 142 -3.79 6.18 -10.17
C PRO A 142 -3.53 5.43 -11.48
N ILE A 143 -2.27 5.29 -11.88
CA ILE A 143 -1.89 4.62 -13.13
C ILE A 143 -2.11 3.10 -13.04
N GLU A 144 -1.80 2.49 -11.88
CA GLU A 144 -2.10 1.07 -11.64
C GLU A 144 -3.62 0.78 -11.62
N GLN A 145 -4.44 1.74 -11.18
CA GLN A 145 -5.90 1.62 -11.26
C GLN A 145 -6.44 1.69 -12.67
N ALA A 146 -5.81 2.48 -13.56
CA ALA A 146 -6.13 2.49 -14.97
C ALA A 146 -5.78 1.13 -15.63
N GLY A 147 -4.80 0.41 -15.10
CA GLY A 147 -4.47 -0.95 -15.48
C GLY A 147 -4.09 -1.10 -16.96
N PRO A 148 -4.73 -2.05 -17.70
CA PRO A 148 -4.38 -2.32 -19.10
C PRO A 148 -4.66 -1.17 -20.07
N ARG A 149 -5.47 -0.17 -19.67
CA ARG A 149 -5.79 0.99 -20.52
C ARG A 149 -4.59 1.90 -20.72
N VAL A 150 -3.64 1.90 -19.77
CA VAL A 150 -2.36 2.60 -19.91
C VAL A 150 -1.30 1.64 -20.46
N GLY A 151 -0.84 1.89 -21.66
CA GLY A 151 0.18 1.08 -22.34
C GLY A 151 1.53 1.09 -21.60
N ALA A 152 2.37 0.07 -21.86
CA ALA A 152 3.68 -0.04 -21.22
C ALA A 152 4.59 1.17 -21.52
N ALA A 153 4.57 1.67 -22.76
CA ALA A 153 5.37 2.84 -23.17
C ALA A 153 4.90 4.12 -22.45
N ASP A 154 3.59 4.30 -22.31
CA ASP A 154 3.00 5.45 -21.63
C ASP A 154 3.29 5.41 -20.14
N ARG A 155 3.22 4.21 -19.52
CA ARG A 155 3.62 4.03 -18.13
C ARG A 155 5.09 4.39 -17.90
N LEU A 156 6.01 4.03 -18.80
CA LEU A 156 7.42 4.39 -18.65
C LEU A 156 7.64 5.91 -18.81
N ARG A 157 6.87 6.59 -19.66
CA ARG A 157 6.89 8.06 -19.75
C ARG A 157 6.40 8.70 -18.47
N ALA A 158 5.26 8.22 -17.94
CA ALA A 158 4.72 8.67 -16.67
C ALA A 158 5.69 8.43 -15.50
N ASP A 159 6.38 7.29 -15.47
CA ASP A 159 7.40 6.96 -14.49
C ASP A 159 8.54 7.99 -14.48
N ALA A 160 9.07 8.31 -15.66
CA ALA A 160 10.14 9.31 -15.81
C ALA A 160 9.68 10.71 -15.37
N GLU A 161 8.47 11.11 -15.74
CA GLU A 161 7.89 12.42 -15.38
C GLU A 161 7.65 12.53 -13.87
N LEU A 162 7.03 11.52 -13.26
CA LEU A 162 6.77 11.46 -11.82
C LEU A 162 8.07 11.45 -11.01
N ALA A 163 9.09 10.72 -11.46
CA ALA A 163 10.39 10.69 -10.80
C ALA A 163 11.13 12.03 -10.93
N ALA A 164 11.05 12.70 -12.08
CA ALA A 164 11.60 14.03 -12.28
C ALA A 164 10.91 15.06 -11.37
N PHE A 165 9.59 15.04 -11.31
CA PHE A 165 8.80 15.90 -10.44
C PHE A 165 9.12 15.68 -8.97
N ALA A 166 9.29 14.43 -8.53
CA ALA A 166 9.68 14.09 -7.17
C ALA A 166 11.05 14.70 -6.77
N ARG A 167 11.96 14.85 -7.75
CA ARG A 167 13.27 15.49 -7.57
C ARG A 167 13.23 17.03 -7.66
N GLY A 168 12.05 17.61 -7.87
CA GLY A 168 11.89 19.06 -8.03
C GLY A 168 12.14 19.59 -9.45
N HIS A 169 12.25 18.69 -10.46
CA HIS A 169 12.43 19.09 -11.86
C HIS A 169 11.10 19.35 -12.59
N GLY A 170 10.18 20.04 -11.96
CA GLY A 170 8.86 20.31 -12.55
C GLY A 170 8.55 21.79 -12.74
N ALA A 171 9.47 22.67 -12.36
CA ALA A 171 9.32 24.11 -12.55
C ALA A 171 9.60 24.49 -14.00
N THR A 172 8.82 25.45 -14.52
CA THR A 172 8.95 25.98 -15.87
C THR A 172 10.29 26.72 -16.10
N ASP A 173 11.03 26.96 -15.03
CA ASP A 173 12.34 27.62 -15.02
C ASP A 173 13.38 26.67 -14.39
N PRO A 174 14.44 26.27 -15.11
CA PRO A 174 15.49 25.40 -14.57
C PRO A 174 16.27 26.02 -13.39
N ASP A 175 16.21 27.33 -13.21
CA ASP A 175 16.85 28.04 -12.08
C ASP A 175 15.93 28.13 -10.84
N ASP A 176 14.65 27.81 -10.95
CA ASP A 176 13.69 27.81 -9.86
C ASP A 176 13.50 26.36 -9.36
N ALA A 177 14.39 25.93 -8.49
CA ALA A 177 14.27 24.62 -7.86
C ALA A 177 12.99 24.57 -7.03
N ALA A 178 11.96 23.90 -7.56
CA ALA A 178 10.73 23.67 -6.82
C ALA A 178 11.01 22.88 -5.53
N PRO A 179 10.27 23.14 -4.45
CA PRO A 179 10.42 22.32 -3.26
C PRO A 179 10.13 20.84 -3.60
N PRO A 180 10.77 19.88 -2.90
CA PRO A 180 10.53 18.46 -3.12
C PRO A 180 9.04 18.15 -3.02
N ALA A 181 8.52 17.39 -4.00
CA ALA A 181 7.11 17.03 -4.06
C ALA A 181 6.71 16.15 -2.87
N ILE A 182 5.59 16.47 -2.24
CA ILE A 182 4.98 15.63 -1.22
C ILE A 182 4.12 14.53 -1.88
N PRO A 183 3.73 13.46 -1.15
CA PRO A 183 2.91 12.38 -1.72
C PRO A 183 1.60 12.85 -2.37
N ASP A 184 0.97 13.91 -1.86
CA ASP A 184 -0.28 14.42 -2.43
C ASP A 184 -0.04 15.12 -3.77
N ASP A 185 1.06 15.85 -3.94
CA ASP A 185 1.45 16.45 -5.23
C ASP A 185 1.69 15.36 -6.29
N LEU A 186 2.40 14.29 -5.91
CA LEU A 186 2.64 13.13 -6.78
C LEU A 186 1.34 12.44 -7.19
N ARG A 187 0.37 12.34 -6.27
CA ARG A 187 -0.95 11.77 -6.58
C ARG A 187 -1.72 12.63 -7.56
N VAL A 188 -1.72 13.95 -7.36
CA VAL A 188 -2.39 14.90 -8.27
C VAL A 188 -1.77 14.82 -9.65
N LEU A 189 -0.44 14.87 -9.78
CA LEU A 189 0.23 14.73 -11.07
C LEU A 189 -0.10 13.39 -11.73
N ALA A 190 -0.06 12.29 -10.99
CA ALA A 190 -0.41 10.97 -11.53
C ALA A 190 -1.86 10.90 -12.02
N GLN A 191 -2.81 11.55 -11.34
CA GLN A 191 -4.19 11.67 -11.80
C GLN A 191 -4.32 12.49 -13.08
N VAL A 192 -3.60 13.61 -13.19
CA VAL A 192 -3.54 14.42 -14.40
C VAL A 192 -2.98 13.60 -15.56
N ILE A 193 -1.87 12.89 -15.36
CA ILE A 193 -1.29 12.01 -16.38
C ILE A 193 -2.30 10.95 -16.84
N VAL A 194 -3.00 10.29 -15.91
CA VAL A 194 -4.04 9.30 -16.27
C VAL A 194 -5.14 9.92 -17.11
N THR A 195 -5.59 11.14 -16.81
CA THR A 195 -6.61 11.84 -17.59
C THR A 195 -6.20 12.03 -19.06
N TYR A 196 -4.90 12.24 -19.32
CA TYR A 196 -4.38 12.36 -20.69
C TYR A 196 -4.12 11.01 -21.37
N LEU A 197 -3.79 9.96 -20.60
CA LEU A 197 -3.45 8.65 -21.15
C LEU A 197 -4.66 7.73 -21.31
N ASP A 198 -5.73 7.97 -20.58
CA ASP A 198 -6.97 7.19 -20.57
C ASP A 198 -8.12 8.11 -21.02
N GLU A 199 -8.07 8.53 -22.30
CA GLU A 199 -9.06 9.47 -22.88
C GLU A 199 -10.49 8.93 -22.84
N ASP A 200 -10.65 7.60 -22.96
CA ASP A 200 -11.95 6.93 -22.87
C ASP A 200 -12.45 6.84 -21.43
N GLY A 201 -11.57 7.16 -20.46
CA GLY A 201 -11.88 7.15 -19.03
C GLY A 201 -12.08 5.76 -18.44
N ALA A 202 -12.29 5.74 -17.12
CA ALA A 202 -12.69 4.51 -16.46
C ALA A 202 -14.06 4.08 -17.00
N GLU A 203 -14.18 2.78 -17.34
CA GLU A 203 -15.48 2.16 -17.59
C GLU A 203 -16.51 2.66 -16.57
N PRO A 204 -17.72 3.02 -17.00
CA PRO A 204 -18.75 3.50 -16.10
C PRO A 204 -18.85 2.61 -14.86
N ALA A 205 -18.92 3.23 -13.68
CA ALA A 205 -18.95 2.51 -12.41
C ALA A 205 -20.06 1.44 -12.39
N ASP A 206 -21.16 1.72 -13.09
CA ASP A 206 -22.31 0.83 -13.22
C ASP A 206 -21.97 -0.45 -14.02
N GLU A 207 -21.22 -0.35 -15.12
CA GLU A 207 -20.83 -1.52 -15.92
C GLU A 207 -19.83 -2.40 -15.18
N ARG A 208 -18.88 -1.78 -14.45
CA ARG A 208 -17.95 -2.49 -13.57
C ARG A 208 -18.69 -3.18 -12.44
N ALA A 209 -19.61 -2.48 -11.76
CA ALA A 209 -20.43 -3.04 -10.71
C ALA A 209 -21.29 -4.20 -11.20
N LEU A 210 -21.80 -4.12 -12.44
CA LEU A 210 -22.54 -5.21 -13.07
C LEU A 210 -21.69 -6.47 -13.29
N ARG A 211 -20.41 -6.34 -13.58
CA ARG A 211 -19.49 -7.48 -13.77
C ARG A 211 -18.97 -8.05 -12.45
N GLU A 212 -18.72 -7.19 -11.48
CA GLU A 212 -18.19 -7.57 -10.17
C GLU A 212 -19.25 -8.09 -9.20
N ARG A 213 -20.54 -7.99 -9.55
CA ARG A 213 -21.62 -8.51 -8.71
C ARG A 213 -21.55 -10.04 -8.59
N PHE A 214 -21.64 -10.51 -7.38
CA PHE A 214 -21.77 -11.93 -7.10
C PHE A 214 -22.51 -12.15 -5.79
N LEU A 215 -23.12 -13.32 -5.62
CA LEU A 215 -23.69 -13.78 -4.36
C LEU A 215 -23.42 -15.27 -4.25
N THR A 216 -22.78 -15.68 -3.15
CA THR A 216 -22.42 -17.07 -2.92
C THR A 216 -22.86 -17.50 -1.53
N LEU A 217 -23.55 -18.63 -1.46
CA LEU A 217 -23.81 -19.36 -0.22
C LEU A 217 -22.69 -20.36 0.00
N GLY A 218 -22.08 -20.32 1.16
CA GLY A 218 -21.08 -21.31 1.58
C GLY A 218 -21.71 -22.65 1.92
N ARG A 219 -20.87 -23.62 2.27
CA ARG A 219 -21.35 -24.89 2.83
C ARG A 219 -21.71 -24.71 4.30
N GLU A 220 -22.71 -25.45 4.76
CA GLU A 220 -23.05 -25.50 6.17
C GLU A 220 -21.84 -25.97 6.99
N LYS A 221 -21.54 -25.23 8.08
CA LYS A 221 -20.53 -25.57 9.05
C LYS A 221 -21.04 -25.16 10.44
N ASN A 222 -21.16 -26.13 11.33
CA ASN A 222 -21.65 -25.91 12.69
C ASN A 222 -23.06 -25.26 12.77
N GLY A 223 -23.96 -25.67 11.86
CA GLY A 223 -25.33 -25.14 11.81
C GLY A 223 -25.47 -23.76 11.17
N VAL A 224 -24.37 -23.20 10.62
CA VAL A 224 -24.35 -21.88 9.99
C VAL A 224 -23.91 -21.99 8.53
N VAL A 225 -24.63 -21.29 7.65
CA VAL A 225 -24.28 -21.13 6.23
C VAL A 225 -23.79 -19.70 6.02
N SER A 226 -22.55 -19.54 5.58
CA SER A 226 -22.01 -18.21 5.30
C SER A 226 -22.56 -17.66 3.98
N LEU A 227 -22.93 -16.36 3.98
CA LEU A 227 -23.31 -15.60 2.79
C LEU A 227 -22.21 -14.60 2.47
N ARG A 228 -21.73 -14.58 1.23
CA ARG A 228 -20.73 -13.60 0.73
C ARG A 228 -21.22 -13.05 -0.59
N GLY A 229 -21.10 -11.72 -0.78
CA GLY A 229 -21.49 -11.13 -2.04
C GLY A 229 -21.12 -9.66 -2.18
N ALA A 230 -21.15 -9.22 -3.43
CA ALA A 230 -21.17 -7.82 -3.84
C ALA A 230 -22.46 -7.60 -4.65
N LEU A 231 -23.31 -6.71 -4.21
CA LEU A 231 -24.62 -6.45 -4.80
C LEU A 231 -24.66 -5.01 -5.33
N LEU A 232 -25.43 -4.81 -6.39
CA LEU A 232 -25.77 -3.45 -6.83
C LEU A 232 -26.60 -2.75 -5.74
N PRO A 233 -26.54 -1.41 -5.64
CA PRO A 233 -27.22 -0.64 -4.59
C PRO A 233 -28.70 -0.97 -4.45
N ASP A 234 -29.43 -1.13 -5.57
CA ASP A 234 -30.84 -1.47 -5.57
C ASP A 234 -31.12 -2.88 -4.99
N ALA A 235 -30.33 -3.86 -5.40
CA ALA A 235 -30.42 -5.22 -4.89
C ALA A 235 -30.03 -5.30 -3.40
N ALA A 236 -29.00 -4.56 -3.00
CA ALA A 236 -28.58 -4.45 -1.60
C ALA A 236 -29.70 -3.83 -0.73
N GLY A 237 -30.34 -2.76 -1.20
CA GLY A 237 -31.47 -2.13 -0.52
C GLY A 237 -32.70 -3.04 -0.41
N GLN A 238 -32.93 -3.88 -1.42
CA GLN A 238 -34.01 -4.88 -1.35
C GLN A 238 -33.68 -5.99 -0.35
N LEU A 239 -32.45 -6.50 -0.37
CA LEU A 239 -31.99 -7.51 0.58
C LEU A 239 -32.05 -6.98 2.01
N GLN A 240 -31.61 -5.74 2.24
CA GLN A 240 -31.65 -5.11 3.56
C GLN A 240 -33.11 -5.05 4.08
N ARG A 241 -34.04 -4.61 3.25
CA ARG A 241 -35.50 -4.58 3.63
C ARG A 241 -36.08 -5.96 3.95
N LEU A 242 -35.65 -6.99 3.21
CA LEU A 242 -36.04 -8.37 3.53
C LEU A 242 -35.44 -8.83 4.85
N LEU A 243 -34.15 -8.56 5.09
CA LEU A 243 -33.52 -8.90 6.37
C LEU A 243 -34.17 -8.15 7.53
N ASP A 244 -34.48 -6.88 7.38
CA ASP A 244 -35.16 -6.07 8.40
C ASP A 244 -36.56 -6.61 8.68
N ALA A 245 -37.30 -7.06 7.64
CA ALA A 245 -38.63 -7.63 7.80
C ALA A 245 -38.62 -9.00 8.51
N TYR A 246 -37.58 -9.83 8.29
CA TYR A 246 -37.50 -11.17 8.87
C TYR A 246 -36.74 -11.23 10.18
N CYS A 247 -35.71 -10.38 10.36
CA CYS A 247 -34.84 -10.41 11.50
C CYS A 247 -35.18 -9.35 12.55
N SER A 248 -35.94 -8.31 12.23
CA SER A 248 -36.46 -7.38 13.25
C SER A 248 -37.45 -8.09 14.15
N PRO A 249 -37.29 -8.04 15.48
CA PRO A 249 -38.32 -8.56 16.37
C PRO A 249 -39.59 -7.81 16.09
N LYS A 250 -40.64 -8.52 15.66
CA LYS A 250 -41.99 -7.98 15.58
C LYS A 250 -42.38 -7.57 16.98
N VAL A 251 -42.39 -6.29 17.25
CA VAL A 251 -43.01 -5.76 18.44
C VAL A 251 -44.52 -5.92 18.19
N ASP A 252 -45.08 -7.06 18.56
CA ASP A 252 -46.51 -7.19 18.76
C ASP A 252 -46.91 -6.14 19.77
N GLY A 253 -47.80 -5.24 19.41
CA GLY A 253 -48.21 -4.02 20.06
C GLY A 253 -48.08 -3.90 21.61
N PRO A 254 -48.53 -2.82 22.22
CA PRO A 254 -48.33 -2.65 23.65
C PRO A 254 -48.89 -3.86 24.41
N PRO A 255 -48.09 -4.42 25.38
CA PRO A 255 -48.53 -5.60 26.10
C PRO A 255 -49.89 -5.34 26.78
N HIS A 256 -50.83 -6.25 26.58
CA HIS A 256 -52.07 -6.19 27.33
C HIS A 256 -51.77 -6.23 28.81
N PRO A 257 -52.45 -5.42 29.63
CA PRO A 257 -52.25 -5.44 31.10
C PRO A 257 -52.57 -6.85 31.61
N GLY A 258 -51.53 -7.62 31.95
CA GLY A 258 -51.66 -8.98 32.52
C GLY A 258 -50.77 -10.05 31.86
N GLU A 259 -50.09 -9.81 30.74
CA GLU A 259 -49.12 -10.75 30.16
C GLU A 259 -47.68 -10.34 30.49
N SER A 260 -47.02 -11.21 31.21
CA SER A 260 -45.57 -11.06 31.47
C SER A 260 -44.82 -11.25 30.16
N GLY A 261 -44.24 -10.17 29.63
CA GLY A 261 -43.46 -10.19 28.42
C GLY A 261 -42.24 -11.09 28.57
N VAL A 262 -42.08 -12.04 27.62
CA VAL A 262 -40.86 -12.82 27.45
C VAL A 262 -39.80 -11.89 26.84
N MET A 263 -38.82 -11.49 27.63
CA MET A 263 -37.64 -10.78 27.11
C MET A 263 -36.72 -11.77 26.42
N PHE A 264 -36.59 -11.65 25.10
CA PHE A 264 -35.48 -12.27 24.39
C PHE A 264 -34.22 -11.40 24.56
N HIS A 265 -33.22 -11.94 25.25
CA HIS A 265 -31.89 -11.36 25.23
C HIS A 265 -31.18 -11.75 23.91
N PRO A 266 -30.38 -10.84 23.33
CA PRO A 266 -29.62 -11.09 22.10
C PRO A 266 -28.51 -12.13 22.31
#